data_3d163a1ceff8f78043201c00e8a95c9f
#
_entry.id   3d163a1ceff8f78043201c00e8a95c9f
#
_cell.length_a   1.000
_cell.length_b   1.000
_cell.length_c   1.000
_cell.angle_alpha   90.00
_cell.angle_beta   90.00
_cell.angle_gamma   90.00
#
_symmetry.space_group_name_H-M   'P 1'
#
loop_
_entity.id
_entity.type
_entity.pdbx_description
1 polymer ?
#
loop_
_entity_poly.entity_id
_entity_poly.type
_entity_poly.pdbx_seq_one_letter_code
_entity_poly.pdbx_strand_id
1 'polypeptide(L)'
;ARWDGAARPVPMTLDRAAQAAIAESCDVLLLDLGSDHAVVLRPSMLFALAMQRPWRPAHLDPHVLDAVARAVQGEPDVQRHTCEAGDHPGTGVMRIVLTLRQGLSHAEVEAVATRIGERLATDGELRARVDGLAFRVTTG
;
A
#
# COMPACT_ATOMS: atom_id res chain seq x y z
N ALA A 1 -23.68 4.71 -13.70
CA ALA A 1 -24.58 4.47 -12.58
C ALA A 1 -25.55 5.65 -12.49
N ARG A 2 -26.86 5.38 -12.57
CA ARG A 2 -27.90 6.40 -12.41
C ARG A 2 -28.13 6.55 -10.91
N TRP A 3 -27.94 7.73 -10.37
CA TRP A 3 -28.30 8.02 -8.99
C TRP A 3 -29.80 7.82 -8.81
N ASP A 4 -30.17 7.04 -7.84
CA ASP A 4 -31.56 6.94 -7.42
C ASP A 4 -31.98 8.29 -6.82
N GLY A 5 -33.14 8.81 -7.21
CA GLY A 5 -33.66 10.12 -6.76
C GLY A 5 -33.85 10.27 -5.25
N ALA A 6 -33.56 9.22 -4.47
CA ALA A 6 -33.54 9.23 -3.00
C ALA A 6 -32.22 9.71 -2.38
N ALA A 7 -31.11 9.79 -3.16
CA ALA A 7 -29.84 10.25 -2.64
C ALA A 7 -29.86 11.77 -2.37
N ARG A 8 -29.52 12.15 -1.14
CA ARG A 8 -29.43 13.56 -0.75
C ARG A 8 -27.99 13.98 -0.64
N PRO A 9 -27.56 15.09 -1.30
CA PRO A 9 -26.20 15.58 -1.16
C PRO A 9 -25.97 16.11 0.27
N VAL A 10 -24.82 15.74 0.84
CA VAL A 10 -24.36 16.25 2.13
C VAL A 10 -23.08 17.05 1.88
N PRO A 11 -23.06 18.37 2.09
CA PRO A 11 -21.85 19.16 1.93
C PRO A 11 -20.86 18.83 3.05
N MET A 12 -19.63 18.47 2.65
CA MET A 12 -18.53 18.18 3.59
C MET A 12 -17.18 18.44 2.93
N THR A 13 -16.15 18.63 3.73
CA THR A 13 -14.77 18.73 3.26
C THR A 13 -14.22 17.36 2.88
N LEU A 14 -13.18 17.32 2.05
CA LEU A 14 -12.64 16.06 1.54
C LEU A 14 -12.04 15.19 2.66
N ASP A 15 -11.40 15.81 3.66
CA ASP A 15 -10.88 15.12 4.84
C ASP A 15 -12.00 14.48 5.68
N ARG A 16 -13.13 15.17 5.82
CA ARG A 16 -14.33 14.61 6.49
C ARG A 16 -14.94 13.46 5.70
N ALA A 17 -14.99 13.57 4.37
CA ALA A 17 -15.45 12.48 3.52
C ALA A 17 -14.54 11.25 3.64
N ALA A 18 -13.23 11.45 3.68
CA ALA A 18 -12.27 10.37 3.89
C ALA A 18 -12.42 9.71 5.28
N GLN A 19 -12.60 10.52 6.34
CA GLN A 19 -12.87 10.01 7.70
C GLN A 19 -14.15 9.18 7.76
N ALA A 20 -15.22 9.64 7.12
CA ALA A 20 -16.49 8.91 7.05
C ALA A 20 -16.33 7.59 6.28
N ALA A 21 -15.63 7.60 5.13
CA ALA A 21 -15.37 6.40 4.34
C ALA A 21 -14.60 5.34 5.16
N ILE A 22 -13.60 5.75 5.93
CA ILE A 22 -12.82 4.86 6.80
C ILE A 22 -13.73 4.31 7.93
N ALA A 23 -14.52 5.16 8.58
CA ALA A 23 -15.42 4.76 9.65
C ALA A 23 -16.49 3.76 9.19
N GLU A 24 -16.93 3.88 7.95
CA GLU A 24 -17.89 2.97 7.31
C GLU A 24 -17.25 1.76 6.65
N SER A 25 -15.93 1.59 6.80
CA SER A 25 -15.15 0.49 6.21
C SER A 25 -15.26 0.43 4.67
N CYS A 26 -15.34 1.60 4.02
CA CYS A 26 -15.31 1.69 2.57
C CYS A 26 -13.88 1.44 2.05
N ASP A 27 -13.77 0.63 1.01
CA ASP A 27 -12.46 0.32 0.40
C ASP A 27 -11.95 1.47 -0.48
N VAL A 28 -12.84 2.28 -1.03
CA VAL A 28 -12.49 3.38 -1.95
C VAL A 28 -13.46 4.55 -1.79
N LEU A 29 -13.00 5.74 -2.17
CA LEU A 29 -13.85 6.93 -2.36
C LEU A 29 -13.76 7.33 -3.83
N LEU A 30 -14.91 7.53 -4.45
CA LEU A 30 -15.01 7.97 -5.84
C LEU A 30 -15.28 9.47 -5.91
N LEU A 31 -14.45 10.18 -6.64
CA LEU A 31 -14.63 11.60 -6.95
C LEU A 31 -15.10 11.77 -8.40
N ASP A 32 -15.99 12.74 -8.62
CA ASP A 32 -16.51 13.11 -9.95
C ASP A 32 -17.05 11.91 -10.75
N LEU A 33 -17.78 11.05 -10.08
CA LEU A 33 -18.38 9.85 -10.65
C LEU A 33 -19.25 10.19 -11.87
N GLY A 34 -18.95 9.55 -13.00
CA GLY A 34 -19.67 9.76 -14.25
C GLY A 34 -19.11 10.87 -15.13
N SER A 35 -18.02 11.52 -14.74
CA SER A 35 -17.26 12.46 -15.57
C SER A 35 -16.03 11.78 -16.18
N ASP A 36 -15.43 12.44 -17.19
CA ASP A 36 -14.16 12.01 -17.80
C ASP A 36 -12.96 12.19 -16.84
N HIS A 37 -13.20 12.84 -15.69
CA HIS A 37 -12.21 13.16 -14.67
C HIS A 37 -12.44 12.35 -13.36
N ALA A 38 -13.20 11.27 -13.44
CA ALA A 38 -13.46 10.42 -12.27
C ALA A 38 -12.15 9.89 -11.66
N VAL A 39 -12.02 10.03 -10.35
CA VAL A 39 -10.84 9.59 -9.59
C VAL A 39 -11.25 8.59 -8.53
N VAL A 40 -10.47 7.53 -8.38
CA VAL A 40 -10.62 6.54 -7.33
C VAL A 40 -9.55 6.79 -6.26
N LEU A 41 -9.98 7.18 -5.07
CA LEU A 41 -9.09 7.28 -3.92
C LEU A 41 -9.03 5.93 -3.20
N ARG A 42 -7.86 5.34 -3.14
CA ARG A 42 -7.59 4.05 -2.51
C ARG A 42 -7.31 4.20 -1.02
N PRO A 43 -7.30 3.12 -0.24
CA PRO A 43 -7.17 3.17 1.21
C PRO A 43 -6.00 4.01 1.70
N SER A 44 -4.80 3.90 1.11
CA SER A 44 -3.64 4.70 1.52
C SER A 44 -3.85 6.21 1.33
N MET A 45 -4.55 6.59 0.26
CA MET A 45 -4.90 7.99 -0.02
C MET A 45 -5.97 8.49 0.96
N LEU A 46 -6.95 7.65 1.30
CA LEU A 46 -7.99 7.97 2.29
C LEU A 46 -7.37 8.22 3.66
N PHE A 47 -6.44 7.39 4.10
CA PHE A 47 -5.72 7.58 5.36
C PHE A 47 -4.92 8.88 5.36
N ALA A 48 -4.21 9.19 4.28
CA ALA A 48 -3.45 10.44 4.16
C ALA A 48 -4.38 11.67 4.25
N LEU A 49 -5.51 11.66 3.55
CA LEU A 49 -6.52 12.73 3.60
C LEU A 49 -7.14 12.86 4.99
N ALA A 50 -7.60 11.76 5.58
CA ALA A 50 -8.23 11.76 6.90
C ALA A 50 -7.30 12.29 8.00
N MET A 51 -5.99 12.03 7.88
CA MET A 51 -4.95 12.48 8.79
C MET A 51 -4.37 13.85 8.38
N GLN A 52 -4.88 14.47 7.32
CA GLN A 52 -4.41 15.77 6.81
C GLN A 52 -2.90 15.81 6.54
N ARG A 53 -2.37 14.74 5.99
CA ARG A 53 -0.96 14.63 5.63
C ARG A 53 -0.77 14.36 4.14
N PRO A 54 0.39 14.75 3.54
CA PRO A 54 0.68 14.47 2.14
C PRO A 54 0.70 12.97 1.88
N TRP A 55 0.03 12.53 0.81
CA TRP A 55 0.18 11.18 0.32
C TRP A 55 1.46 11.05 -0.52
N ARG A 56 2.15 9.93 -0.34
CA ARG A 56 3.31 9.54 -1.15
C ARG A 56 3.13 8.12 -1.68
N PRO A 57 3.60 7.81 -2.90
CA PRO A 57 3.71 6.43 -3.34
C PRO A 57 4.50 5.60 -2.35
N ALA A 58 4.04 4.38 -2.04
CA ALA A 58 4.61 3.56 -0.97
C ALA A 58 6.12 3.32 -1.13
N HIS A 59 6.59 3.10 -2.38
CA HIS A 59 8.00 2.87 -2.68
C HIS A 59 8.90 4.12 -2.53
N LEU A 60 8.31 5.29 -2.29
CA LEU A 60 9.00 6.56 -2.04
C LEU A 60 8.73 7.11 -0.63
N ASP A 61 7.88 6.45 0.15
CA ASP A 61 7.55 6.87 1.50
C ASP A 61 8.65 6.43 2.48
N PRO A 62 9.36 7.36 3.14
CA PRO A 62 10.46 7.03 4.07
C PRO A 62 10.04 6.07 5.17
N HIS A 63 8.82 6.22 5.71
CA HIS A 63 8.30 5.33 6.75
C HIS A 63 8.17 3.89 6.26
N VAL A 64 7.68 3.72 5.03
CA VAL A 64 7.54 2.40 4.39
C VAL A 64 8.91 1.79 4.13
N LEU A 65 9.85 2.57 3.60
CA LEU A 65 11.22 2.11 3.32
C LEU A 65 11.94 1.67 4.61
N ASP A 66 11.79 2.41 5.69
CA ASP A 66 12.36 2.06 6.99
C ASP A 66 11.72 0.79 7.58
N ALA A 67 10.41 0.63 7.42
CA ALA A 67 9.71 -0.58 7.87
C ALA A 67 10.19 -1.82 7.10
N VAL A 68 10.36 -1.71 5.78
CA VAL A 68 10.92 -2.79 4.95
C VAL A 68 12.35 -3.12 5.37
N ALA A 69 13.19 -2.12 5.58
CA ALA A 69 14.57 -2.32 6.04
C ALA A 69 14.62 -3.07 7.37
N ARG A 70 13.78 -2.70 8.35
CA ARG A 70 13.66 -3.42 9.63
C ARG A 70 13.16 -4.85 9.45
N ALA A 71 12.17 -5.07 8.57
CA ALA A 71 11.62 -6.41 8.35
C ALA A 71 12.63 -7.37 7.69
N VAL A 72 13.52 -6.84 6.85
CA VAL A 72 14.59 -7.59 6.17
C VAL A 72 15.79 -7.80 7.09
N GLN A 73 15.99 -6.91 8.07
CA GLN A 73 17.09 -7.03 9.02
C GLN A 73 17.01 -8.35 9.80
N GLY A 74 18.09 -9.09 9.80
CA GLY A 74 18.16 -10.41 10.46
C GLY A 74 17.78 -11.59 9.57
N GLU A 75 17.52 -11.37 8.27
CA GLU A 75 17.41 -12.44 7.29
C GLU A 75 18.78 -12.70 6.64
N PRO A 76 19.51 -13.76 7.06
CA PRO A 76 20.90 -13.99 6.62
C PRO A 76 21.00 -14.32 5.13
N ASP A 77 19.92 -14.78 4.54
CA ASP A 77 19.86 -15.16 3.13
C ASP A 77 19.60 -13.96 2.20
N VAL A 78 19.22 -12.80 2.73
CA VAL A 78 19.00 -11.59 1.95
C VAL A 78 20.29 -10.78 1.83
N GLN A 79 20.81 -10.67 0.62
CA GLN A 79 22.02 -9.89 0.32
C GLN A 79 21.70 -8.41 0.06
N ARG A 80 20.54 -8.15 -0.57
CA ARG A 80 20.08 -6.81 -0.91
C ARG A 80 18.57 -6.77 -1.05
N HIS A 81 18.00 -5.63 -0.78
CA HIS A 81 16.59 -5.36 -1.08
C HIS A 81 16.43 -3.97 -1.73
N THR A 82 15.40 -3.81 -2.54
CA THR A 82 14.95 -2.54 -3.11
C THR A 82 13.43 -2.49 -3.11
N CYS A 83 12.88 -1.29 -3.07
CA CYS A 83 11.45 -1.04 -3.21
C CYS A 83 11.18 -0.35 -4.54
N GLU A 84 10.22 -0.86 -5.28
CA GLU A 84 9.85 -0.36 -6.61
C GLU A 84 8.34 -0.09 -6.66
N ALA A 85 7.91 0.72 -7.61
CA ALA A 85 6.50 0.87 -7.93
C ALA A 85 5.91 -0.50 -8.31
N GLY A 86 4.70 -0.77 -7.87
CA GLY A 86 3.95 -1.95 -8.31
C GLY A 86 3.41 -1.79 -9.73
N ASP A 87 2.62 -2.76 -10.18
CA ASP A 87 2.10 -2.81 -11.56
C ASP A 87 1.02 -1.74 -11.84
N HIS A 88 0.59 -1.01 -10.83
CA HIS A 88 -0.40 0.06 -10.93
C HIS A 88 0.22 1.40 -10.52
N PRO A 89 0.82 2.15 -11.48
CA PRO A 89 1.42 3.45 -11.20
C PRO A 89 0.42 4.43 -10.58
N GLY A 90 0.89 5.30 -9.70
CA GLY A 90 0.05 6.29 -9.03
C GLY A 90 -0.85 5.72 -7.93
N THR A 91 -0.59 4.52 -7.47
CA THR A 91 -1.27 3.88 -6.33
C THR A 91 -0.29 3.59 -5.19
N GLY A 92 -0.79 3.19 -4.03
CA GLY A 92 0.03 2.69 -2.92
C GLY A 92 0.46 1.22 -3.08
N VAL A 93 0.38 0.66 -4.29
CA VAL A 93 0.88 -0.67 -4.61
C VAL A 93 2.39 -0.61 -4.84
N MET A 94 3.14 -1.47 -4.17
CA MET A 94 4.59 -1.54 -4.28
C MET A 94 5.10 -2.97 -4.44
N ARG A 95 6.33 -3.08 -4.91
CA ARG A 95 7.05 -4.33 -5.02
C ARG A 95 8.34 -4.26 -4.22
N ILE A 96 8.58 -5.27 -3.39
CA ILE A 96 9.86 -5.47 -2.71
C ILE A 96 10.66 -6.47 -3.54
N VAL A 97 11.81 -6.06 -4.03
CA VAL A 97 12.76 -6.92 -4.74
C VAL A 97 13.81 -7.39 -3.75
N LEU A 98 13.87 -8.69 -3.54
CA LEU A 98 14.85 -9.34 -2.66
C LEU A 98 15.90 -10.02 -3.51
N THR A 99 17.16 -9.71 -3.30
CA THR A 99 18.29 -10.46 -3.86
C THR A 99 18.75 -11.43 -2.79
N LEU A 100 18.55 -12.72 -3.02
CA LEU A 100 18.92 -13.79 -2.10
C LEU A 100 20.25 -14.43 -2.52
N ARG A 101 20.95 -15.06 -1.55
CA ARG A 101 22.13 -15.87 -1.84
C ARG A 101 21.76 -17.04 -2.76
N GLN A 102 22.73 -17.50 -3.53
CA GLN A 102 22.54 -18.66 -4.39
C GLN A 102 22.40 -19.95 -3.58
N GLY A 103 21.79 -20.96 -4.19
CA GLY A 103 21.69 -22.30 -3.64
C GLY A 103 20.52 -22.56 -2.69
N LEU A 104 19.62 -21.58 -2.53
CA LEU A 104 18.37 -21.78 -1.78
C LEU A 104 17.38 -22.62 -2.59
N SER A 105 16.71 -23.54 -1.93
CA SER A 105 15.56 -24.25 -2.48
C SER A 105 14.35 -23.32 -2.60
N HIS A 106 13.37 -23.72 -3.40
CA HIS A 106 12.12 -22.97 -3.54
C HIS A 106 11.41 -22.76 -2.18
N ALA A 107 11.37 -23.80 -1.34
CA ALA A 107 10.78 -23.72 0.00
C ALA A 107 11.50 -22.73 0.92
N GLU A 108 12.83 -22.65 0.85
CA GLU A 108 13.60 -21.68 1.62
C GLU A 108 13.36 -20.24 1.15
N VAL A 109 13.25 -20.03 -0.16
CA VAL A 109 12.89 -18.72 -0.75
C VAL A 109 11.50 -18.28 -0.29
N GLU A 110 10.51 -19.16 -0.37
CA GLU A 110 9.16 -18.87 0.12
C GLU A 110 9.14 -18.56 1.62
N ALA A 111 9.89 -19.30 2.42
CA ALA A 111 9.96 -19.07 3.86
C ALA A 111 10.56 -17.69 4.21
N VAL A 112 11.56 -17.22 3.48
CA VAL A 112 12.13 -15.88 3.65
C VAL A 112 11.08 -14.81 3.34
N ALA A 113 10.40 -14.91 2.19
CA ALA A 113 9.36 -13.96 1.79
C ALA A 113 8.19 -13.95 2.79
N THR A 114 7.77 -15.12 3.28
CA THR A 114 6.70 -15.26 4.27
C THR A 114 7.07 -14.56 5.59
N ARG A 115 8.26 -14.81 6.14
CA ARG A 115 8.70 -14.17 7.39
C ARG A 115 8.78 -12.65 7.28
N ILE A 116 9.29 -12.14 6.17
CA ILE A 116 9.32 -10.69 5.91
C ILE A 116 7.89 -10.16 5.81
N GLY A 117 7.01 -10.81 5.07
CA GLY A 117 5.61 -10.44 4.93
C GLY A 117 4.86 -10.41 6.26
N GLU A 118 5.06 -11.40 7.12
CA GLU A 118 4.47 -11.46 8.45
C GLU A 118 4.93 -10.29 9.35
N ARG A 119 6.22 -9.96 9.33
CA ARG A 119 6.75 -8.80 10.07
C ARG A 119 6.14 -7.49 9.57
N LEU A 120 6.00 -7.32 8.26
CA LEU A 120 5.37 -6.13 7.67
C LEU A 120 3.88 -6.06 8.02
N ALA A 121 3.18 -7.18 8.06
CA ALA A 121 1.76 -7.25 8.39
C ALA A 121 1.44 -6.81 9.83
N THR A 122 2.42 -6.86 10.74
CA THR A 122 2.25 -6.40 12.13
C THR A 122 2.40 -4.88 12.28
N ASP A 123 2.94 -4.18 11.28
CA ASP A 123 3.11 -2.72 11.30
C ASP A 123 1.81 -2.04 10.80
N GLY A 124 1.01 -1.53 11.74
CA GLY A 124 -0.26 -0.86 11.42
C GLY A 124 -0.09 0.43 10.62
N GLU A 125 1.00 1.17 10.86
CA GLU A 125 1.31 2.40 10.13
C GLU A 125 1.71 2.10 8.67
N LEU A 126 2.49 1.05 8.45
CA LEU A 126 2.80 0.58 7.10
C LEU A 126 1.52 0.16 6.36
N ARG A 127 0.64 -0.60 7.02
CA ARG A 127 -0.63 -1.04 6.41
C ARG A 127 -1.52 0.12 5.98
N ALA A 128 -1.50 1.23 6.71
CA ALA A 128 -2.24 2.44 6.35
C ALA A 128 -1.65 3.18 5.12
N ARG A 129 -0.38 2.92 4.78
CA ARG A 129 0.36 3.62 3.71
C ARG A 129 0.50 2.81 2.43
N VAL A 130 0.14 1.53 2.44
CA VAL A 130 0.34 0.59 1.34
C VAL A 130 -1.00 -0.01 0.92
N ASP A 131 -1.34 0.10 -0.37
CA ASP A 131 -2.57 -0.49 -0.92
C ASP A 131 -2.38 -1.94 -1.37
N GLY A 132 -1.15 -2.34 -1.65
CA GLY A 132 -0.81 -3.70 -2.04
C GLY A 132 0.69 -3.91 -2.03
N LEU A 133 1.10 -5.14 -1.75
CA LEU A 133 2.49 -5.53 -1.64
C LEU A 133 2.75 -6.81 -2.43
N ALA A 134 3.78 -6.80 -3.26
CA ALA A 134 4.28 -7.97 -3.97
C ALA A 134 5.77 -8.18 -3.68
N PHE A 135 6.20 -9.43 -3.72
CA PHE A 135 7.62 -9.78 -3.67
C PHE A 135 8.10 -10.21 -5.05
N ARG A 136 9.30 -9.77 -5.39
CA ARG A 136 10.08 -10.29 -6.51
C ARG A 136 11.41 -10.79 -5.96
N VAL A 137 11.73 -12.03 -6.23
CA VAL A 137 12.99 -12.64 -5.76
C VAL A 137 13.94 -12.80 -6.92
N THR A 138 15.18 -12.41 -6.70
CA THR A 138 16.31 -12.63 -7.59
C THR A 138 17.43 -13.32 -6.83
N THR A 139 18.28 -14.07 -7.50
CA THR A 139 19.47 -14.68 -6.92
C THR A 139 20.72 -13.93 -7.39
N GLY A 140 21.53 -13.60 -6.44
CA GLY A 140 22.80 -12.88 -6.70
C GLY A 140 23.99 -13.81 -6.79
#